data_de4a0ccdb8ca577c3e0ee3e428112b9f
#
_entry.id   de4a0ccdb8ca577c3e0ee3e428112b9f
#
_cell.length_a   1.000
_cell.length_b   1.000
_cell.length_c   1.000
_cell.angle_alpha   90.00
_cell.angle_beta   90.00
_cell.angle_gamma   90.00
#
_symmetry.space_group_name_H-M   'P 1'
#
loop_
_entity.id
_entity.type
_entity.pdbx_description
1 polymer ?
#
loop_
_entity_poly.entity_id
_entity_poly.type
_entity_poly.pdbx_seq_one_letter_code
_entity_poly.pdbx_strand_id
1 'polypeptide(L)'
;MKKRLLAALLTSALALSLTACGGSTDSSAAPDGGDTASTHDGPYKISMVLKTNAAEFWNIVQAGAEAYEDEHPDQVSLDIKGPPAETYYEEQLNTIQTDLAVESYDGYLIAPLQSEAVATAIANTDKPVVAYDTRIDSDKCLAFVGTGNKEAAKEGG
;
A
#
# COMPACT_ATOMS: atom_id res chain seq x y z
N MET A 1 -2.92 60.55 -1.35
CA MET A 1 -1.67 61.33 -1.27
C MET A 1 -0.50 60.38 -1.23
N LYS A 2 0.19 60.38 -2.33
CA LYS A 2 1.67 60.58 -2.42
C LYS A 2 2.47 59.43 -1.78
N LYS A 3 3.11 58.64 -2.59
CA LYS A 3 4.43 58.76 -3.27
C LYS A 3 5.39 57.80 -2.55
N ARG A 4 6.07 56.98 -3.16
CA ARG A 4 7.19 56.83 -4.14
C ARG A 4 8.09 55.74 -3.60
N LEU A 5 8.42 54.76 -4.37
CA LEU A 5 9.52 54.58 -5.33
C LEU A 5 10.84 54.10 -4.74
N LEU A 6 11.37 53.14 -5.47
CA LEU A 6 12.76 52.81 -5.84
C LEU A 6 13.35 51.60 -5.05
N ALA A 7 13.59 50.44 -5.65
CA ALA A 7 14.50 50.05 -6.74
C ALA A 7 15.97 49.92 -6.27
N ALA A 8 16.52 48.74 -6.42
CA ALA A 8 17.93 48.41 -6.78
C ALA A 8 18.08 46.88 -6.58
N LEU A 9 18.19 46.03 -7.59
CA LEU A 9 19.32 45.70 -8.48
C LEU A 9 20.65 45.47 -7.77
N LEU A 10 21.12 44.22 -7.83
CA LEU A 10 22.51 43.79 -8.10
C LEU A 10 22.56 42.27 -7.89
N THR A 11 22.51 41.44 -8.92
CA THR A 11 23.60 40.92 -9.80
C THR A 11 24.82 40.33 -9.11
N SER A 12 25.12 39.14 -9.63
CA SER A 12 26.41 38.43 -9.74
C SER A 12 26.55 37.26 -8.79
N ALA A 13 27.12 36.12 -9.13
CA ALA A 13 27.79 35.61 -10.31
C ALA A 13 28.06 34.13 -10.08
N LEU A 14 27.94 33.40 -11.13
CA LEU A 14 28.66 32.21 -11.57
C LEU A 14 29.91 31.82 -10.75
N ALA A 15 29.94 30.54 -10.30
CA ALA A 15 31.21 29.82 -10.20
C ALA A 15 30.95 28.35 -10.56
N LEU A 16 31.28 28.00 -11.79
CA LEU A 16 31.61 26.65 -12.23
C LEU A 16 32.93 26.26 -11.56
N SER A 17 32.96 25.10 -10.95
CA SER A 17 34.18 24.34 -10.76
C SER A 17 33.96 22.89 -11.11
N LEU A 18 34.35 22.54 -12.33
CA LEU A 18 34.72 21.17 -12.72
C LEU A 18 36.07 20.88 -12.08
N THR A 19 36.15 19.78 -11.37
CA THR A 19 37.38 19.00 -11.23
C THR A 19 37.09 17.55 -11.45
N ALA A 20 37.55 17.05 -12.57
CA ALA A 20 37.73 15.64 -12.87
C ALA A 20 39.02 15.16 -12.20
N CYS A 21 39.00 13.93 -11.68
CA CYS A 21 40.01 12.87 -11.83
C CYS A 21 39.83 11.83 -10.73
N GLY A 22 39.40 10.61 -11.02
CA GLY A 22 40.33 9.50 -11.30
C GLY A 22 40.57 8.65 -10.06
N GLY A 23 40.06 7.41 -10.02
CA GLY A 23 40.46 6.40 -9.02
C GLY A 23 39.40 5.30 -8.87
N SER A 24 39.61 4.20 -9.58
CA SER A 24 38.86 2.95 -9.44
C SER A 24 39.03 2.35 -8.04
N THR A 25 37.94 2.03 -7.38
CA THR A 25 37.86 0.91 -6.43
C THR A 25 36.43 0.40 -6.39
N ASP A 26 36.29 -0.89 -6.71
CA ASP A 26 35.11 -1.70 -6.53
C ASP A 26 34.54 -1.53 -5.11
N SER A 27 33.30 -1.13 -5.06
CA SER A 27 32.44 -1.32 -3.89
C SER A 27 31.02 -1.45 -4.38
N SER A 28 30.51 -2.67 -4.26
CA SER A 28 29.12 -3.01 -4.43
C SER A 28 28.24 -2.07 -3.60
N ALA A 29 27.72 -1.03 -4.22
CA ALA A 29 26.67 -0.20 -3.64
C ALA A 29 25.36 -0.95 -3.84
N ALA A 30 24.71 -1.28 -2.72
CA ALA A 30 23.29 -1.61 -2.69
C ALA A 30 22.49 -0.47 -3.36
N PRO A 31 21.40 -0.76 -4.08
CA PRO A 31 20.57 0.29 -4.62
C PRO A 31 19.97 1.07 -3.46
N ASP A 32 20.41 2.31 -3.34
CA ASP A 32 19.79 3.34 -2.53
C ASP A 32 18.35 3.48 -3.04
N GLY A 33 17.40 3.00 -2.23
CA GLY A 33 15.98 3.15 -2.48
C GLY A 33 15.65 4.65 -2.45
N GLY A 34 15.67 5.27 -3.62
CA GLY A 34 15.22 6.64 -3.75
C GLY A 34 13.78 6.75 -3.23
N ASP A 35 13.62 7.44 -2.12
CA ASP A 35 12.38 7.97 -1.61
C ASP A 35 11.78 8.85 -2.71
N THR A 36 10.99 8.27 -3.61
CA THR A 36 10.07 9.04 -4.43
C THR A 36 9.00 9.52 -3.47
N ALA A 37 9.19 10.73 -2.93
CA ALA A 37 8.18 11.42 -2.17
C ALA A 37 6.87 11.35 -2.98
N SER A 38 5.95 10.52 -2.52
CA SER A 38 4.61 10.40 -3.08
C SER A 38 3.96 11.78 -2.98
N THR A 39 3.50 12.32 -4.10
CA THR A 39 2.76 13.59 -4.16
C THR A 39 1.28 13.39 -3.80
N HIS A 40 0.96 12.32 -3.04
CA HIS A 40 -0.40 12.07 -2.57
C HIS A 40 -0.76 13.10 -1.50
N ASP A 41 -1.91 13.74 -1.67
CA ASP A 41 -2.38 14.78 -0.75
C ASP A 41 -3.22 14.11 0.36
N GLY A 42 -2.61 13.87 1.51
CA GLY A 42 -3.19 13.21 2.67
C GLY A 42 -2.88 11.71 2.78
N PRO A 43 -3.47 11.00 3.76
CA PRO A 43 -3.24 9.57 3.96
C PRO A 43 -3.85 8.74 2.82
N TYR A 44 -3.17 7.66 2.42
CA TYR A 44 -3.71 6.68 1.49
C TYR A 44 -4.91 5.97 2.12
N LYS A 45 -6.03 6.02 1.43
CA LYS A 45 -7.27 5.37 1.87
C LYS A 45 -7.34 3.94 1.36
N ILE A 46 -7.25 2.98 2.27
CA ILE A 46 -7.17 1.56 1.94
C ILE A 46 -8.43 0.82 2.42
N SER A 47 -9.08 0.09 1.51
CA SER A 47 -10.10 -0.89 1.91
C SER A 47 -9.40 -2.18 2.35
N MET A 48 -9.63 -2.59 3.60
CA MET A 48 -9.11 -3.85 4.14
C MET A 48 -10.25 -4.83 4.41
N VAL A 49 -10.28 -5.93 3.65
CA VAL A 49 -11.36 -6.92 3.74
C VAL A 49 -10.85 -8.20 4.41
N LEU A 50 -11.40 -8.47 5.60
CA LEU A 50 -11.15 -9.67 6.41
C LEU A 50 -12.00 -10.84 5.91
N LYS A 51 -11.64 -12.08 6.29
CA LYS A 51 -12.53 -13.24 6.06
C LYS A 51 -13.75 -13.23 6.96
N THR A 52 -13.62 -12.67 8.17
CA THR A 52 -14.73 -12.47 9.10
C THR A 52 -14.34 -11.47 10.18
N ASN A 53 -15.32 -10.83 10.79
CA ASN A 53 -15.14 -9.96 11.96
C ASN A 53 -15.50 -10.66 13.29
N ALA A 54 -15.82 -11.96 13.27
CA ALA A 54 -16.30 -12.68 14.44
C ALA A 54 -15.28 -13.65 15.07
N ALA A 55 -14.17 -13.97 14.39
CA ALA A 55 -13.18 -14.91 14.91
C ALA A 55 -12.02 -14.18 15.59
N GLU A 56 -11.53 -14.74 16.71
CA GLU A 56 -10.45 -14.16 17.51
C GLU A 56 -9.18 -13.86 16.70
N PHE A 57 -8.79 -14.76 15.80
CA PHE A 57 -7.65 -14.53 14.90
C PHE A 57 -7.81 -13.24 14.10
N TRP A 58 -8.98 -13.04 13.50
CA TRP A 58 -9.25 -11.84 12.67
C TRP A 58 -9.36 -10.56 13.51
N ASN A 59 -9.81 -10.66 14.75
CA ASN A 59 -9.81 -9.52 15.68
C ASN A 59 -8.37 -9.09 16.01
N ILE A 60 -7.42 -10.04 16.13
CA ILE A 60 -6.01 -9.74 16.35
C ILE A 60 -5.40 -9.08 15.10
N VAL A 61 -5.74 -9.58 13.90
CA VAL A 61 -5.29 -8.98 12.63
C VAL A 61 -5.82 -7.56 12.51
N GLN A 62 -7.09 -7.33 12.80
CA GLN A 62 -7.70 -5.99 12.80
C GLN A 62 -6.99 -5.07 13.79
N ALA A 63 -6.80 -5.50 15.03
CA ALA A 63 -6.12 -4.69 16.04
C ALA A 63 -4.69 -4.30 15.64
N GLY A 64 -3.97 -5.20 14.94
CA GLY A 64 -2.66 -4.89 14.38
C GLY A 64 -2.70 -3.84 13.27
N ALA A 65 -3.72 -3.89 12.42
CA ALA A 65 -3.92 -2.91 11.35
C ALA A 65 -4.31 -1.53 11.92
N GLU A 66 -5.22 -1.50 12.90
CA GLU A 66 -5.62 -0.26 13.62
C GLU A 66 -4.43 0.37 14.34
N ALA A 67 -3.58 -0.44 15.00
CA ALA A 67 -2.38 0.07 15.65
C ALA A 67 -1.40 0.71 14.65
N TYR A 68 -1.25 0.13 13.48
CA TYR A 68 -0.42 0.71 12.41
C TYR A 68 -0.99 2.05 11.91
N GLU A 69 -2.31 2.15 11.71
CA GLU A 69 -2.99 3.39 11.34
C GLU A 69 -2.78 4.48 12.40
N ASP A 70 -2.93 4.12 13.69
CA ASP A 70 -2.72 5.04 14.83
C ASP A 70 -1.28 5.57 14.91
N GLU A 71 -0.29 4.74 14.56
CA GLU A 71 1.12 5.13 14.50
C GLU A 71 1.48 5.95 13.25
N HIS A 72 0.67 5.83 12.17
CA HIS A 72 0.93 6.44 10.87
C HIS A 72 -0.27 7.20 10.28
N PRO A 73 -0.95 8.07 11.06
CA PRO A 73 -2.21 8.70 10.65
C PRO A 73 -2.07 9.62 9.43
N ASP A 74 -0.87 10.12 9.16
CA ASP A 74 -0.59 10.96 8.01
C ASP A 74 -0.30 10.15 6.73
N GLN A 75 -0.10 8.83 6.85
CA GLN A 75 0.29 7.96 5.75
C GLN A 75 -0.85 7.06 5.27
N VAL A 76 -1.68 6.54 6.18
CA VAL A 76 -2.72 5.57 5.86
C VAL A 76 -3.99 5.82 6.64
N SER A 77 -5.13 5.56 6.00
CA SER A 77 -6.45 5.46 6.61
C SER A 77 -7.11 4.16 6.16
N LEU A 78 -7.51 3.32 7.11
CA LEU A 78 -8.03 1.98 6.87
C LEU A 78 -9.55 1.95 7.03
N ASP A 79 -10.23 1.39 6.04
CA ASP A 79 -11.64 1.02 6.13
C ASP A 79 -11.73 -0.51 6.23
N ILE A 80 -11.81 -1.01 7.48
CA ILE A 80 -11.70 -2.44 7.79
C ILE A 80 -13.09 -3.07 7.85
N LYS A 81 -13.30 -4.12 7.06
CA LYS A 81 -14.59 -4.80 6.91
C LYS A 81 -14.41 -6.30 6.89
N GLY A 82 -15.46 -7.03 7.30
CA GLY A 82 -15.53 -8.46 7.19
C GLY A 82 -16.97 -8.97 7.36
N PRO A 83 -17.34 -10.08 6.74
CA PRO A 83 -18.65 -10.70 6.97
C PRO A 83 -18.74 -11.29 8.38
N PRO A 84 -19.96 -11.61 8.86
CA PRO A 84 -20.16 -12.13 10.20
C PRO A 84 -19.62 -13.55 10.40
N ALA A 85 -19.32 -14.29 9.34
CA ALA A 85 -18.67 -15.60 9.40
C ALA A 85 -18.01 -15.95 8.06
N GLU A 86 -17.02 -16.85 8.05
CA GLU A 86 -16.30 -17.29 6.85
C GLU A 86 -17.18 -18.05 5.83
N THR A 87 -18.37 -18.46 6.22
CA THR A 87 -19.36 -19.06 5.31
C THR A 87 -20.10 -18.05 4.45
N TYR A 88 -19.99 -16.76 4.76
CA TYR A 88 -20.66 -15.66 4.04
C TYR A 88 -19.79 -15.12 2.88
N TYR A 89 -19.32 -16.04 2.04
CA TYR A 89 -18.40 -15.69 0.94
C TYR A 89 -19.03 -14.77 -0.11
N GLU A 90 -20.32 -14.88 -0.37
CA GLU A 90 -21.03 -14.00 -1.32
C GLU A 90 -21.12 -12.55 -0.77
N GLU A 91 -21.34 -12.42 0.55
CA GLU A 91 -21.36 -11.10 1.20
C GLU A 91 -19.99 -10.44 1.15
N GLN A 92 -18.92 -11.22 1.40
CA GLN A 92 -17.56 -10.72 1.25
C GLN A 92 -17.29 -10.27 -0.20
N LEU A 93 -17.67 -11.09 -1.19
CA LEU A 93 -17.48 -10.76 -2.59
C LEU A 93 -18.24 -9.49 -3.00
N ASN A 94 -19.48 -9.34 -2.54
CA ASN A 94 -20.28 -8.13 -2.76
C ASN A 94 -19.63 -6.89 -2.13
N THR A 95 -19.06 -7.02 -0.93
CA THR A 95 -18.31 -5.95 -0.29
C THR A 95 -17.10 -5.54 -1.12
N ILE A 96 -16.30 -6.51 -1.57
CA ILE A 96 -15.14 -6.26 -2.43
C ILE A 96 -15.56 -5.56 -3.73
N GLN A 97 -16.59 -6.05 -4.41
CA GLN A 97 -17.09 -5.46 -5.66
C GLN A 97 -17.61 -4.03 -5.45
N THR A 98 -18.28 -3.78 -4.33
CA THR A 98 -18.75 -2.44 -3.97
C THR A 98 -17.58 -1.50 -3.76
N ASP A 99 -16.56 -1.93 -3.02
CA ASP A 99 -15.37 -1.13 -2.74
C ASP A 99 -14.56 -0.85 -4.01
N LEU A 100 -14.45 -1.84 -4.92
CA LEU A 100 -13.82 -1.66 -6.23
C LEU A 100 -14.56 -0.64 -7.13
N ALA A 101 -15.87 -0.50 -6.96
CA ALA A 101 -16.68 0.48 -7.69
C ALA A 101 -16.58 1.90 -7.11
N VAL A 102 -16.06 2.04 -5.90
CA VAL A 102 -15.86 3.34 -5.24
C VAL A 102 -14.46 3.87 -5.56
N GLU A 103 -14.39 5.01 -6.25
CA GLU A 103 -13.10 5.60 -6.65
C GLU A 103 -12.28 6.18 -5.49
N SER A 104 -12.84 6.24 -4.29
CA SER A 104 -12.22 6.90 -3.14
C SER A 104 -11.12 6.09 -2.45
N TYR A 105 -10.94 4.82 -2.78
CA TYR A 105 -9.83 4.02 -2.26
C TYR A 105 -8.62 4.12 -3.16
N ASP A 106 -7.44 4.15 -2.54
CA ASP A 106 -6.13 4.17 -3.21
C ASP A 106 -5.58 2.76 -3.39
N GLY A 107 -6.07 1.79 -2.62
CA GLY A 107 -5.66 0.40 -2.72
C GLY A 107 -6.51 -0.54 -1.86
N TYR A 108 -6.24 -1.82 -1.98
CA TYR A 108 -7.01 -2.89 -1.35
C TYR A 108 -6.12 -3.91 -0.67
N LEU A 109 -6.44 -4.26 0.58
CA LEU A 109 -5.92 -5.41 1.30
C LEU A 109 -7.03 -6.46 1.40
N ILE A 110 -6.85 -7.65 0.85
CA ILE A 110 -7.91 -8.64 0.76
C ILE A 110 -7.44 -10.00 1.27
N ALA A 111 -8.16 -10.55 2.28
CA ALA A 111 -8.08 -11.96 2.66
C ALA A 111 -9.26 -12.71 2.03
N PRO A 112 -9.12 -13.33 0.86
CA PRO A 112 -10.26 -13.87 0.14
C PRO A 112 -10.81 -15.15 0.79
N LEU A 113 -12.14 -15.26 0.85
CA LEU A 113 -12.83 -16.52 1.14
C LEU A 113 -12.87 -17.43 -0.11
N GLN A 114 -12.98 -16.81 -1.29
CA GLN A 114 -12.96 -17.51 -2.59
C GLN A 114 -11.99 -16.80 -3.54
N SER A 115 -10.76 -17.32 -3.65
CA SER A 115 -9.68 -16.71 -4.43
C SER A 115 -10.02 -16.49 -5.90
N GLU A 116 -10.66 -17.45 -6.56
CA GLU A 116 -11.00 -17.35 -7.99
C GLU A 116 -12.06 -16.28 -8.25
N ALA A 117 -13.07 -16.16 -7.37
CA ALA A 117 -14.10 -15.14 -7.49
C ALA A 117 -13.50 -13.74 -7.29
N VAL A 118 -12.60 -13.59 -6.30
CA VAL A 118 -11.91 -12.32 -6.06
C VAL A 118 -10.95 -12.00 -7.21
N ALA A 119 -10.20 -12.97 -7.75
CA ALA A 119 -9.35 -12.77 -8.92
C ALA A 119 -10.14 -12.20 -10.11
N THR A 120 -11.37 -12.72 -10.31
CA THR A 120 -12.28 -12.21 -11.35
C THR A 120 -12.74 -10.79 -11.03
N ALA A 121 -13.10 -10.50 -9.78
CA ALA A 121 -13.58 -9.18 -9.37
C ALA A 121 -12.53 -8.08 -9.56
N ILE A 122 -11.26 -8.37 -9.23
CA ILE A 122 -10.15 -7.39 -9.35
C ILE A 122 -9.58 -7.26 -10.77
N ALA A 123 -10.02 -8.05 -11.73
CA ALA A 123 -9.41 -8.13 -13.07
C ALA A 123 -9.32 -6.77 -13.80
N ASN A 124 -10.25 -5.87 -13.56
CA ASN A 124 -10.33 -4.57 -14.21
C ASN A 124 -9.89 -3.39 -13.33
N THR A 125 -9.41 -3.63 -12.11
CA THR A 125 -8.93 -2.53 -11.28
C THR A 125 -7.54 -2.08 -11.72
N ASP A 126 -7.31 -0.76 -11.67
CA ASP A 126 -5.99 -0.16 -11.85
C ASP A 126 -5.35 0.22 -10.50
N LYS A 127 -6.07 0.00 -9.40
CA LYS A 127 -5.58 0.25 -8.06
C LYS A 127 -4.76 -0.94 -7.54
N PRO A 128 -3.76 -0.71 -6.70
CA PRO A 128 -2.97 -1.77 -6.10
C PRO A 128 -3.82 -2.70 -5.23
N VAL A 129 -3.64 -4.00 -5.40
CA VAL A 129 -4.26 -5.05 -4.58
C VAL A 129 -3.16 -5.89 -3.94
N VAL A 130 -3.24 -6.07 -2.64
CA VAL A 130 -2.39 -6.99 -1.88
C VAL A 130 -3.27 -8.06 -1.24
N ALA A 131 -2.95 -9.32 -1.50
CA ALA A 131 -3.58 -10.45 -0.84
C ALA A 131 -2.87 -10.74 0.49
N TYR A 132 -3.63 -11.13 1.51
CA TYR A 132 -3.04 -11.60 2.75
C TYR A 132 -3.77 -12.84 3.27
N ASP A 133 -3.09 -13.64 4.11
CA ASP A 133 -3.54 -14.96 4.59
C ASP A 133 -3.76 -15.99 3.47
N THR A 134 -4.57 -15.68 2.48
CA THR A 134 -4.87 -16.55 1.33
C THR A 134 -4.52 -15.84 0.02
N ARG A 135 -3.85 -16.56 -0.89
CA ARG A 135 -3.42 -16.02 -2.19
C ARG A 135 -4.61 -15.74 -3.10
N ILE A 136 -4.46 -14.69 -3.90
CA ILE A 136 -5.27 -14.42 -5.08
C ILE A 136 -4.38 -14.69 -6.30
N ASP A 137 -4.74 -15.67 -7.14
CA ASP A 137 -4.00 -16.00 -8.35
C ASP A 137 -4.43 -15.08 -9.50
N SER A 138 -3.82 -13.90 -9.55
CA SER A 138 -4.13 -12.85 -10.52
C SER A 138 -2.92 -11.95 -10.71
N ASP A 139 -2.65 -11.56 -11.96
CA ASP A 139 -1.62 -10.56 -12.31
C ASP A 139 -1.91 -9.17 -11.74
N LYS A 140 -3.15 -8.93 -11.30
CA LYS A 140 -3.56 -7.68 -10.63
C LYS A 140 -3.18 -7.66 -9.14
N CYS A 141 -2.83 -8.80 -8.56
CA CYS A 141 -2.37 -8.89 -7.18
C CYS A 141 -0.87 -8.60 -7.11
N LEU A 142 -0.51 -7.44 -6.56
CA LEU A 142 0.89 -6.98 -6.51
C LEU A 142 1.76 -7.81 -5.58
N ALA A 143 1.19 -8.26 -4.46
CA ALA A 143 1.93 -8.98 -3.44
C ALA A 143 1.00 -9.91 -2.63
N PHE A 144 1.62 -10.86 -1.94
CA PHE A 144 0.97 -11.72 -0.98
C PHE A 144 1.73 -11.69 0.35
N VAL A 145 0.99 -11.47 1.43
CA VAL A 145 1.50 -11.51 2.81
C VAL A 145 0.85 -12.69 3.54
N GLY A 146 1.64 -13.67 3.96
CA GLY A 146 1.13 -14.85 4.65
C GLY A 146 2.19 -15.90 4.84
N THR A 147 1.81 -17.00 5.48
CA THR A 147 2.71 -18.12 5.75
C THR A 147 2.84 -19.02 4.52
N GLY A 148 4.06 -19.37 4.16
CA GLY A 148 4.36 -20.44 3.20
C GLY A 148 4.07 -21.81 3.82
N ASN A 149 2.80 -22.19 3.93
CA ASN A 149 2.36 -23.37 4.68
C ASN A 149 3.05 -24.67 4.25
N LYS A 150 3.38 -24.81 2.97
CA LYS A 150 4.10 -25.98 2.45
C LYS A 150 5.55 -26.03 2.95
N GLU A 151 6.22 -24.91 2.97
CA GLU A 151 7.59 -24.75 3.46
C GLU A 151 7.63 -24.91 4.97
N ALA A 152 6.72 -24.25 5.70
CA ALA A 152 6.59 -24.37 7.15
C ALA A 152 6.28 -25.82 7.59
N ALA A 153 5.42 -26.54 6.87
CA ALA A 153 5.12 -27.93 7.14
C ALA A 153 6.31 -28.89 6.92
N LYS A 154 7.21 -28.57 5.98
CA LYS A 154 8.45 -29.35 5.77
C LYS A 154 9.48 -29.14 6.85
N GLU A 155 9.52 -27.98 7.49
CA GLU A 155 10.44 -27.65 8.57
C GLU A 155 9.94 -28.20 9.93
N GLY A 156 8.64 -28.37 10.09
CA GLY A 156 7.99 -28.86 11.32
C GLY A 156 7.77 -30.38 11.39
N GLY A 157 8.04 -31.11 10.36
CA GLY A 157 7.95 -32.59 10.26
C GLY A 157 9.28 -33.24 10.08
#